data_22d755facd409babe0988d4b3af5d61f
#
_entry.id   22d755facd409babe0988d4b3af5d61f
#
_cell.length_a   1.000
_cell.length_b   1.000
_cell.length_c   1.000
_cell.angle_alpha   90.00
_cell.angle_beta   90.00
_cell.angle_gamma   90.00
#
_symmetry.space_group_name_H-M   'P 1'
#
loop_
_entity.id
_entity.type
_entity.pdbx_description
1 polymer ?
#
loop_
_entity_poly.entity_id
_entity_poly.type
_entity_poly.pdbx_seq_one_letter_code
_entity_poly.pdbx_strand_id
1 'polypeptide(L)'
;MKLIELNMDKIIALCKKYKVAKLWVFGSILTPRFNDDSDVDFSVIFDYEQIQDMFLTFFDFIDDLQQLLGRKVDVVDETAVRNPYFRKELDRTKQLIYG
;
A
#
# COMPACT_ATOMS: atom_id res chain seq x y z
N MET A 1 -6.52 13.13 1.50
CA MET A 1 -5.32 12.34 1.09
C MET A 1 -4.50 13.03 0.01
N LYS A 2 -4.12 14.25 0.31
CA LYS A 2 -3.37 15.07 -0.65
C LYS A 2 -2.06 14.43 -1.12
N LEU A 3 -1.33 13.79 -0.18
CA LEU A 3 -0.08 13.10 -0.51
C LEU A 3 -0.28 12.03 -1.58
N ILE A 4 -1.34 11.25 -1.48
CA ILE A 4 -1.66 10.21 -2.46
C ILE A 4 -2.05 10.84 -3.79
N GLU A 5 -2.92 11.86 -3.77
CA GLU A 5 -3.39 12.52 -4.98
C GLU A 5 -2.25 13.15 -5.77
N LEU A 6 -1.30 13.79 -5.09
CA LEU A 6 -0.15 14.42 -5.73
C LEU A 6 0.80 13.42 -6.38
N ASN A 7 0.80 12.17 -5.92
CA ASN A 7 1.70 11.12 -6.39
C ASN A 7 0.97 10.01 -7.15
N MET A 8 -0.31 10.19 -7.45
CA MET A 8 -1.15 9.11 -7.99
C MET A 8 -0.57 8.48 -9.25
N ASP A 9 -0.14 9.28 -10.22
CA ASP A 9 0.40 8.74 -11.48
C ASP A 9 1.63 7.87 -11.25
N LYS A 10 2.49 8.29 -10.32
CA LYS A 10 3.72 7.54 -9.98
C LYS A 10 3.41 6.29 -9.17
N ILE A 11 2.42 6.35 -8.29
CA ILE A 11 1.95 5.17 -7.54
C ILE A 11 1.39 4.13 -8.51
N ILE A 12 0.58 4.55 -9.46
CA ILE A 12 0.02 3.66 -10.49
C ILE A 12 1.15 3.02 -11.32
N ALA A 13 2.16 3.80 -11.68
CA ALA A 13 3.31 3.28 -12.42
C ALA A 13 4.06 2.21 -11.63
N LEU A 14 4.25 2.40 -10.32
CA LEU A 14 4.85 1.39 -9.45
C LEU A 14 3.99 0.14 -9.36
N CYS A 15 2.68 0.29 -9.25
CA CYS A 15 1.76 -0.85 -9.23
C CYS A 15 1.91 -1.69 -10.49
N LYS A 16 2.01 -1.07 -11.64
CA LYS A 16 2.20 -1.78 -12.91
C LYS A 16 3.57 -2.44 -12.98
N LYS A 17 4.60 -1.75 -12.53
CA LYS A 17 5.98 -2.29 -12.51
C LYS A 17 6.08 -3.56 -11.68
N TYR A 18 5.44 -3.59 -10.53
CA TYR A 18 5.54 -4.70 -9.56
C TYR A 18 4.38 -5.69 -9.65
N LYS A 19 3.56 -5.62 -10.69
CA LYS A 19 2.45 -6.56 -10.91
C LYS A 19 1.45 -6.56 -9.77
N VAL A 20 1.12 -5.38 -9.26
CA VAL A 20 0.05 -5.20 -8.27
C VAL A 20 -1.29 -5.35 -8.97
N ALA A 21 -2.19 -6.13 -8.39
CA ALA A 21 -3.58 -6.24 -8.84
C ALA A 21 -4.46 -5.19 -8.19
N LYS A 22 -4.32 -4.99 -6.88
CA LYS A 22 -5.07 -3.97 -6.13
C LYS A 22 -4.22 -3.37 -5.03
N LEU A 23 -4.40 -2.07 -4.81
CA LEU A 23 -3.72 -1.33 -3.73
C LEU A 23 -4.75 -0.48 -3.00
N TRP A 24 -4.75 -0.59 -1.67
CA TRP A 24 -5.55 0.26 -0.78
C TRP A 24 -4.63 1.03 0.15
N VAL A 25 -5.12 2.15 0.63
CA VAL A 25 -4.50 2.89 1.74
C VAL A 25 -5.40 2.76 2.97
N PHE A 26 -4.79 2.69 4.14
CA PHE A 26 -5.53 2.63 5.41
C PHE A 26 -4.72 3.31 6.52
N GLY A 27 -5.25 3.29 7.74
CA GLY A 27 -4.55 3.79 8.91
C GLY A 27 -4.60 5.30 9.07
N SER A 28 -3.55 5.87 9.65
CA SER A 28 -3.54 7.27 10.09
C SER A 28 -3.77 8.28 8.99
N ILE A 29 -3.38 7.99 7.74
CA ILE A 29 -3.58 8.90 6.61
C ILE A 29 -5.07 9.22 6.37
N LEU A 30 -5.96 8.34 6.83
CA LEU A 30 -7.40 8.53 6.71
C LEU A 30 -7.99 9.30 7.89
N THR A 31 -7.15 9.81 8.78
CA THR A 31 -7.56 10.51 10.01
C THR A 31 -6.94 11.89 10.09
N PRO A 32 -7.52 12.80 10.92
CA PRO A 32 -6.93 14.12 11.16
C PRO A 32 -5.59 14.09 11.89
N ARG A 33 -5.17 12.93 12.42
CA ARG A 33 -3.89 12.76 13.11
C ARG A 33 -2.70 12.69 12.17
N PHE A 34 -2.95 12.46 10.88
CA PHE A 34 -1.87 12.33 9.90
C PHE A 34 -1.05 13.63 9.82
N ASN A 35 0.27 13.50 9.93
CA ASN A 35 1.20 14.62 9.89
C ASN A 35 2.49 14.20 9.19
N ASP A 36 3.48 15.10 9.16
CA ASP A 36 4.74 14.87 8.43
C ASP A 36 5.56 13.70 8.98
N ASP A 37 5.35 13.31 10.24
CA ASP A 37 6.06 12.20 10.88
C ASP A 37 5.29 10.87 10.80
N SER A 38 4.08 10.88 10.27
CA SER A 38 3.24 9.68 10.19
C SER A 38 3.69 8.77 9.06
N ASP A 39 3.66 7.44 9.31
CA ASP A 39 3.85 6.44 8.27
C ASP A 39 2.63 6.38 7.37
N VAL A 40 2.82 5.87 6.16
CA VAL A 40 1.71 5.57 5.25
C VAL A 40 1.52 4.06 5.21
N ASP A 41 0.29 3.62 5.45
CA ASP A 41 -0.06 2.20 5.50
C ASP A 41 -0.82 1.80 4.24
N PHE A 42 -0.30 0.80 3.53
CA PHE A 42 -0.94 0.25 2.34
C PHE A 42 -1.29 -1.21 2.56
N SER A 43 -2.34 -1.64 1.88
CA SER A 43 -2.72 -3.04 1.77
C SER A 43 -2.70 -3.40 0.29
N VAL A 44 -2.17 -4.56 -0.06
CA VAL A 44 -1.89 -4.93 -1.45
C VAL A 44 -2.33 -6.34 -1.78
N ILE A 45 -2.83 -6.54 -3.01
CA ILE A 45 -2.93 -7.84 -3.66
C ILE A 45 -2.08 -7.77 -4.91
N PHE A 46 -1.12 -8.68 -5.03
CA PHE A 46 -0.31 -8.82 -6.25
C PHE A 46 -0.95 -9.82 -7.21
N ASP A 47 -0.58 -9.74 -8.48
CA ASP A 47 -0.85 -10.80 -9.43
C ASP A 47 0.26 -11.85 -9.29
N TYR A 48 0.08 -12.76 -8.34
CA TYR A 48 1.10 -13.70 -7.90
C TYR A 48 1.59 -14.61 -9.02
N GLU A 49 0.74 -14.91 -10.00
CA GLU A 49 1.11 -15.76 -11.13
C GLU A 49 2.17 -15.13 -12.03
N GLN A 50 2.26 -13.81 -12.06
CA GLN A 50 3.23 -13.08 -12.86
C GLN A 50 4.55 -12.79 -12.14
N ILE A 51 4.69 -13.21 -10.88
CA ILE A 51 5.83 -12.87 -10.05
C ILE A 51 6.65 -14.13 -9.74
N GLN A 52 7.95 -14.10 -10.08
CA GLN A 52 8.85 -15.22 -9.83
C GLN A 52 9.43 -15.19 -8.41
N ASP A 53 9.84 -14.02 -7.96
CA ASP A 53 10.39 -13.82 -6.61
C ASP A 53 9.50 -12.84 -5.84
N MET A 54 8.58 -13.40 -5.07
CA MET A 54 7.61 -12.60 -4.31
C MET A 54 8.28 -11.80 -3.20
N PHE A 55 9.27 -12.38 -2.54
CA PHE A 55 10.00 -11.71 -1.47
C PHE A 55 10.69 -10.44 -1.99
N LEU A 56 11.46 -10.56 -3.06
CA LEU A 56 12.16 -9.43 -3.67
C LEU A 56 11.18 -8.37 -4.18
N THR A 57 10.13 -8.80 -4.87
CA THR A 57 9.11 -7.90 -5.41
C THR A 57 8.44 -7.10 -4.30
N PHE A 58 8.08 -7.75 -3.20
CA PHE A 58 7.41 -7.12 -2.08
C PHE A 58 8.29 -6.02 -1.46
N PHE A 59 9.54 -6.34 -1.18
CA PHE A 59 10.45 -5.37 -0.54
C PHE A 59 10.90 -4.26 -1.49
N ASP A 60 11.09 -4.55 -2.78
CA ASP A 60 11.39 -3.52 -3.76
C ASP A 60 10.23 -2.54 -3.95
N PHE A 61 9.01 -3.05 -3.92
CA PHE A 61 7.81 -2.21 -3.99
C PHE A 61 7.73 -1.24 -2.81
N ILE A 62 7.96 -1.75 -1.59
CA ILE A 62 8.00 -0.91 -0.38
C ILE A 62 9.07 0.17 -0.51
N ASP A 63 10.26 -0.22 -0.94
CA ASP A 63 11.40 0.67 -1.07
C ASP A 63 11.11 1.82 -2.04
N ASP A 64 10.56 1.49 -3.19
CA ASP A 64 10.21 2.49 -4.20
C ASP A 64 9.09 3.42 -3.71
N LEU A 65 8.11 2.89 -2.98
CA LEU A 65 7.07 3.72 -2.37
C LEU A 65 7.66 4.69 -1.33
N GLN A 66 8.58 4.22 -0.51
CA GLN A 66 9.24 5.07 0.48
C GLN A 66 10.04 6.19 -0.17
N GLN A 67 10.77 5.88 -1.24
CA GLN A 67 11.51 6.88 -2.00
C GLN A 67 10.58 7.90 -2.65
N LEU A 68 9.48 7.43 -3.22
CA LEU A 68 8.50 8.30 -3.86
C LEU A 68 7.84 9.25 -2.87
N LEU A 69 7.40 8.74 -1.73
CA LEU A 69 6.62 9.51 -0.76
C LEU A 69 7.50 10.25 0.27
N GLY A 70 8.80 9.93 0.33
CA GLY A 70 9.74 10.58 1.23
C GLY A 70 9.47 10.29 2.70
N ARG A 71 8.90 9.13 3.02
CA ARG A 71 8.59 8.71 4.39
C ARG A 71 8.49 7.20 4.48
N LYS A 72 8.43 6.70 5.72
CA LYS A 72 8.26 5.28 5.97
C LYS A 72 6.90 4.82 5.46
N VAL A 73 6.90 3.65 4.83
CA VAL A 73 5.70 3.00 4.29
C VAL A 73 5.62 1.59 4.87
N ASP A 74 4.45 1.25 5.40
CA ASP A 74 4.14 -0.11 5.82
C ASP A 74 3.18 -0.72 4.81
N VAL A 75 3.46 -1.95 4.40
CA VAL A 75 2.61 -2.66 3.43
C VAL A 75 2.22 -4.01 4.01
N VAL A 76 0.94 -4.31 4.00
CA VAL A 76 0.43 -5.63 4.36
C VAL A 76 -0.12 -6.31 3.11
N ASP A 77 0.15 -7.62 2.99
CA ASP A 77 -0.45 -8.44 1.94
C ASP A 77 -1.86 -8.85 2.39
N GLU A 78 -2.87 -8.43 1.63
CA GLU A 78 -4.28 -8.72 1.93
C GLU A 78 -4.52 -10.20 2.16
N THR A 79 -3.87 -11.05 1.37
CA THR A 79 -4.08 -12.50 1.43
C THR A 79 -3.45 -13.15 2.67
N ALA A 80 -2.55 -12.44 3.34
CA ALA A 80 -1.84 -12.94 4.53
C ALA A 80 -2.46 -12.46 5.85
N VAL A 81 -3.44 -11.59 5.82
CA VAL A 81 -4.09 -11.09 7.04
C VAL A 81 -4.91 -12.21 7.69
N ARG A 82 -4.58 -12.54 8.94
CA ARG A 82 -5.19 -13.66 9.68
C ARG A 82 -5.97 -13.22 10.93
N ASN A 83 -5.56 -12.11 11.56
CA ASN A 83 -6.22 -11.61 12.75
C ASN A 83 -7.63 -11.12 12.40
N PRO A 84 -8.70 -11.67 12.98
CA PRO A 84 -10.07 -11.30 12.59
C PRO A 84 -10.44 -9.87 12.97
N TYR A 85 -9.86 -9.32 14.02
CA TYR A 85 -10.12 -7.93 14.43
C TYR A 85 -9.46 -6.96 13.46
N PHE A 86 -8.22 -7.24 13.08
CA PHE A 86 -7.51 -6.42 12.09
C PHE A 86 -8.19 -6.52 10.72
N ARG A 87 -8.60 -7.72 10.31
CA ARG A 87 -9.33 -7.92 9.05
C ARG A 87 -10.59 -7.08 9.00
N LYS A 88 -11.36 -7.09 10.06
CA LYS A 88 -12.61 -6.33 10.16
C LYS A 88 -12.34 -4.83 10.07
N GLU A 89 -11.37 -4.32 10.82
CA GLU A 89 -11.03 -2.91 10.82
C GLU A 89 -10.46 -2.46 9.48
N LEU A 90 -9.60 -3.25 8.87
CA LEU A 90 -9.04 -2.98 7.55
C LEU A 90 -10.15 -2.87 6.50
N ASP A 91 -11.03 -3.86 6.44
CA ASP A 91 -12.13 -3.89 5.46
C ASP A 91 -13.10 -2.73 5.64
N ARG A 92 -13.30 -2.30 6.87
CA ARG A 92 -14.20 -1.18 7.19
C ARG A 92 -13.63 0.16 6.76
N THR A 93 -12.30 0.33 6.82
CA THR A 93 -11.68 1.65 6.69
C THR A 93 -10.86 1.85 5.41
N LYS A 94 -10.29 0.79 4.84
CA LYS A 94 -9.38 0.93 3.69
C LYS A 94 -10.05 1.59 2.49
N GLN A 95 -9.28 2.38 1.75
CA GLN A 95 -9.74 3.04 0.53
C GLN A 95 -8.91 2.59 -0.67
N LEU A 96 -9.60 2.20 -1.73
CA LEU A 96 -8.96 1.70 -2.94
C LEU A 96 -8.24 2.83 -3.68
N ILE A 97 -6.98 2.57 -4.06
CA ILE A 97 -6.15 3.49 -4.86
C ILE A 97 -5.97 2.97 -6.28
N TYR A 98 -5.77 1.67 -6.44
CA TYR A 98 -5.48 1.05 -7.73
C TYR A 98 -6.19 -0.29 -7.85
N GLY A 99 -6.70 -0.55 -9.04
CA GLY A 99 -7.49 -1.78 -9.31
C GLY A 99 -8.98 -1.57 -9.09
#